data_ab16431a21d611441cf466eb8179de02
#
_entry.id   ab16431a21d611441cf466eb8179de02
#
_cell.length_a   1.000
_cell.length_b   1.000
_cell.length_c   1.000
_cell.angle_alpha   90.00
_cell.angle_beta   90.00
_cell.angle_gamma   90.00
#
_symmetry.space_group_name_H-M   'P 1'
#
loop_
_entity.id
_entity.type
_entity.pdbx_description
1 polymer ?
#
loop_
_entity_poly.entity_id
_entity_poly.type
_entity_poly.pdbx_seq_one_letter_code
_entity_poly.pdbx_strand_id
1 'polypeptide(L)'
;MKIKLTKELVQSLPKTDLHVHLDGSVRIATIIDLAKKQGVELPTMDEGELGKLIVCGEHTRSLEDYLRGFHIVNLVLQTEEGLRRAAYELAEDSAKENLRYLELRYSPILHANEGLSLSKIAQAVIDGLQKAEGDFGIKTGVIICGIRNMDPSVSLKLAELAMEFKHKGVIGFDLAGGEYNQPAREHKAAFDLARKHNLNITIHAGEAAGAESIHQALHLCGAHRIGHGTRLAEDRDLLNYVNDHRIPLEVCIKSNLDTKAVPDIRSHPIASYLDKGIRVTVNTDNRTISDTTVTNEYMLAIDEYGWDFPTVKKVILNGFKSAFMPYKERMNLIEQAMKEMDKIQEAELKA
;
A
#
# COMPACT_ATOMS: atom_id res chain seq x y z
N MET A 1 22.91 -3.73 -26.23
CA MET A 1 21.51 -4.07 -26.53
C MET A 1 20.62 -3.45 -25.47
N LYS A 2 19.43 -2.91 -25.83
CA LYS A 2 18.43 -2.51 -24.83
C LYS A 2 17.58 -3.74 -24.49
N ILE A 3 17.46 -4.05 -23.21
CA ILE A 3 16.56 -5.11 -22.73
C ILE A 3 15.13 -4.65 -22.98
N LYS A 4 14.31 -5.50 -23.63
CA LYS A 4 12.90 -5.27 -23.81
C LYS A 4 12.16 -5.70 -22.54
N LEU A 5 11.55 -4.76 -21.85
CA LEU A 5 10.76 -5.04 -20.66
C LEU A 5 9.37 -5.58 -21.08
N THR A 6 9.19 -6.90 -21.00
CA THR A 6 7.87 -7.54 -21.17
C THR A 6 7.21 -7.70 -19.80
N LYS A 7 5.90 -7.94 -19.78
CA LYS A 7 5.15 -8.18 -18.54
C LYS A 7 5.71 -9.37 -17.76
N GLU A 8 6.08 -10.45 -18.46
CA GLU A 8 6.66 -11.66 -17.87
C GLU A 8 8.01 -11.37 -17.23
N LEU A 9 8.86 -10.59 -17.91
CA LEU A 9 10.16 -10.18 -17.37
C LEU A 9 9.97 -9.30 -16.13
N VAL A 10 9.08 -8.31 -16.18
CA VAL A 10 8.79 -7.44 -15.02
C VAL A 10 8.17 -8.25 -13.88
N GLN A 11 7.32 -9.23 -14.16
CA GLN A 11 6.77 -10.15 -13.15
C GLN A 11 7.87 -10.96 -12.46
N SER A 12 8.89 -11.42 -13.19
CA SER A 12 10.00 -12.20 -12.64
C SER A 12 10.97 -11.41 -11.77
N LEU A 13 10.99 -10.07 -11.88
CA LEU A 13 11.87 -9.23 -11.05
C LEU A 13 11.45 -9.26 -9.58
N PRO A 14 12.42 -9.30 -8.62
CA PRO A 14 12.10 -9.20 -7.20
C PRO A 14 11.58 -7.80 -6.87
N LYS A 15 10.40 -7.71 -6.26
CA LYS A 15 9.72 -6.44 -5.99
C LYS A 15 9.30 -6.33 -4.53
N THR A 16 8.83 -5.15 -4.17
CA THR A 16 8.16 -4.86 -2.90
C THR A 16 6.81 -4.19 -3.17
N ASP A 17 5.88 -4.33 -2.25
CA ASP A 17 4.70 -3.47 -2.15
C ASP A 17 4.66 -2.92 -0.72
N LEU A 18 4.83 -1.61 -0.59
CA LEU A 18 4.91 -0.93 0.71
C LEU A 18 3.62 -0.17 1.04
N HIS A 19 2.64 -0.20 0.13
CA HIS A 19 1.39 0.51 0.27
C HIS A 19 0.25 -0.30 -0.38
N VAL A 20 -0.31 -1.23 0.39
CA VAL A 20 -1.45 -2.02 -0.05
C VAL A 20 -2.44 -2.24 1.09
N HIS A 21 -3.72 -1.94 0.84
CA HIS A 21 -4.80 -2.09 1.81
C HIS A 21 -5.41 -3.49 1.76
N LEU A 22 -5.65 -4.07 2.94
CA LEU A 22 -6.28 -5.38 3.09
C LEU A 22 -7.68 -5.40 2.48
N ASP A 23 -8.51 -4.46 2.88
CA ASP A 23 -9.91 -4.32 2.49
C ASP A 23 -10.11 -3.85 1.04
N GLY A 24 -9.08 -3.27 0.42
CA GLY A 24 -9.05 -2.96 -1.00
C GLY A 24 -8.52 -4.08 -1.90
N SER A 25 -8.13 -5.24 -1.32
CA SER A 25 -7.36 -6.27 -2.04
C SER A 25 -7.91 -7.70 -1.90
N VAL A 26 -9.15 -7.86 -1.43
CA VAL A 26 -9.78 -9.18 -1.28
C VAL A 26 -10.29 -9.69 -2.62
N ARG A 27 -9.98 -10.93 -2.98
CA ARG A 27 -10.46 -11.57 -4.21
C ARG A 27 -12.00 -11.60 -4.25
N ILE A 28 -12.61 -11.29 -5.40
CA ILE A 28 -14.08 -11.30 -5.56
C ILE A 28 -14.68 -12.66 -5.17
N ALA A 29 -14.07 -13.76 -5.65
CA ALA A 29 -14.49 -15.12 -5.30
C ALA A 29 -14.44 -15.37 -3.77
N THR A 30 -13.47 -14.81 -3.07
CA THR A 30 -13.35 -14.92 -1.60
C THR A 30 -14.44 -14.14 -0.88
N ILE A 31 -14.79 -12.95 -1.36
CA ILE A 31 -15.91 -12.17 -0.83
C ILE A 31 -17.21 -12.98 -0.89
N ILE A 32 -17.49 -13.60 -2.04
CA ILE A 32 -18.69 -14.43 -2.25
C ILE A 32 -18.68 -15.67 -1.33
N ASP A 33 -17.54 -16.37 -1.22
CA ASP A 33 -17.41 -17.55 -0.37
C ASP A 33 -17.60 -17.22 1.12
N LEU A 34 -16.97 -16.14 1.59
CA LEU A 34 -17.12 -15.66 2.96
C LEU A 34 -18.57 -15.24 3.25
N ALA A 35 -19.21 -14.53 2.31
CA ALA A 35 -20.60 -14.12 2.47
C ALA A 35 -21.53 -15.34 2.64
N LYS A 36 -21.35 -16.38 1.79
CA LYS A 36 -22.11 -17.64 1.91
C LYS A 36 -21.90 -18.32 3.27
N LYS A 37 -20.65 -18.39 3.73
CA LYS A 37 -20.32 -19.04 5.02
C LYS A 37 -20.85 -18.28 6.23
N GLN A 38 -20.84 -16.95 6.16
CA GLN A 38 -21.23 -16.06 7.25
C GLN A 38 -22.74 -15.71 7.23
N GLY A 39 -23.45 -16.06 6.16
CA GLY A 39 -24.85 -15.67 5.96
C GLY A 39 -25.02 -14.17 5.70
N VAL A 40 -23.99 -13.52 5.16
CA VAL A 40 -24.01 -12.09 4.80
C VAL A 40 -24.68 -11.91 3.45
N GLU A 41 -25.63 -10.98 3.38
CA GLU A 41 -26.29 -10.62 2.12
C GLU A 41 -25.41 -9.65 1.32
N LEU A 42 -25.05 -10.04 0.09
CA LEU A 42 -24.38 -9.19 -0.88
C LEU A 42 -25.36 -8.68 -1.95
N PRO A 43 -25.07 -7.56 -2.63
CA PRO A 43 -25.90 -7.08 -3.73
C PRO A 43 -26.15 -8.11 -4.82
N THR A 44 -25.17 -8.99 -5.04
CA THR A 44 -25.23 -10.12 -5.97
C THR A 44 -24.23 -11.23 -5.57
N MET A 45 -24.51 -12.46 -5.93
CA MET A 45 -23.60 -13.61 -5.77
C MET A 45 -22.95 -14.04 -7.09
N ASP A 46 -23.21 -13.32 -8.19
CA ASP A 46 -22.49 -13.50 -9.45
C ASP A 46 -21.15 -12.76 -9.38
N GLU A 47 -20.06 -13.45 -9.69
CA GLU A 47 -18.69 -12.92 -9.55
C GLU A 47 -18.44 -11.75 -10.50
N GLY A 48 -18.95 -11.83 -11.73
CA GLY A 48 -18.78 -10.78 -12.74
C GLY A 48 -19.58 -9.52 -12.40
N GLU A 49 -20.83 -9.67 -11.93
CA GLU A 49 -21.65 -8.54 -11.51
C GLU A 49 -21.13 -7.90 -10.20
N LEU A 50 -20.66 -8.73 -9.26
CA LEU A 50 -20.06 -8.21 -8.02
C LEU A 50 -18.76 -7.44 -8.32
N GLY A 51 -17.93 -7.96 -9.24
CA GLY A 51 -16.73 -7.28 -9.72
C GLY A 51 -17.04 -5.89 -10.26
N LYS A 52 -18.10 -5.73 -11.06
CA LYS A 52 -18.52 -4.39 -11.57
C LYS A 52 -18.93 -3.40 -10.47
N LEU A 53 -19.35 -3.89 -9.31
CA LEU A 53 -19.73 -3.04 -8.17
C LEU A 53 -18.54 -2.67 -7.28
N ILE A 54 -17.49 -3.49 -7.28
CA ILE A 54 -16.32 -3.33 -6.41
C ILE A 54 -15.16 -2.66 -7.14
N VAL A 55 -14.90 -3.07 -8.39
CA VAL A 55 -13.77 -2.59 -9.17
C VAL A 55 -14.04 -1.19 -9.71
N CYS A 56 -13.10 -0.28 -9.50
CA CYS A 56 -13.12 1.05 -10.10
C CYS A 56 -12.91 0.95 -11.62
N GLY A 57 -13.71 1.70 -12.36
CA GLY A 57 -13.65 1.71 -13.82
C GLY A 57 -14.33 2.94 -14.40
N GLU A 58 -14.68 2.89 -15.69
CA GLU A 58 -15.39 3.98 -16.38
C GLU A 58 -16.71 4.37 -15.71
N HIS A 59 -17.27 3.50 -14.88
CA HIS A 59 -18.49 3.72 -14.11
C HIS A 59 -18.30 4.48 -12.80
N THR A 60 -17.06 4.56 -12.31
CA THR A 60 -16.70 5.26 -11.07
C THR A 60 -16.68 6.77 -11.36
N ARG A 61 -17.74 7.47 -10.95
CA ARG A 61 -17.92 8.90 -11.22
C ARG A 61 -17.72 9.80 -10.01
N SER A 62 -17.68 9.19 -8.81
CA SER A 62 -17.63 9.91 -7.54
C SER A 62 -16.80 9.16 -6.50
N LEU A 63 -16.39 9.88 -5.46
CA LEU A 63 -15.79 9.27 -4.26
C LEU A 63 -16.75 8.25 -3.60
N GLU A 64 -18.06 8.47 -3.69
CA GLU A 64 -19.07 7.55 -3.14
C GLU A 64 -19.08 6.22 -3.90
N ASP A 65 -18.93 6.24 -5.23
CA ASP A 65 -18.80 5.02 -6.04
C ASP A 65 -17.52 4.27 -5.66
N TYR A 66 -16.41 4.98 -5.48
CA TYR A 66 -15.13 4.40 -5.02
C TYR A 66 -15.28 3.74 -3.64
N LEU A 67 -15.90 4.42 -2.69
CA LEU A 67 -16.08 3.92 -1.32
C LEU A 67 -17.08 2.76 -1.23
N ARG A 68 -17.98 2.60 -2.20
CA ARG A 68 -18.93 1.47 -2.23
C ARG A 68 -18.22 0.13 -2.27
N GLY A 69 -17.14 0.00 -3.03
CA GLY A 69 -16.34 -1.23 -3.10
C GLY A 69 -15.86 -1.66 -1.71
N PHE A 70 -15.29 -0.74 -0.95
CA PHE A 70 -14.83 -1.01 0.42
C PHE A 70 -15.98 -1.40 1.35
N HIS A 71 -17.15 -0.75 1.22
CA HIS A 71 -18.30 -1.10 2.04
C HIS A 71 -18.72 -2.56 1.83
N ILE A 72 -18.80 -3.00 0.58
CA ILE A 72 -19.16 -4.41 0.25
C ILE A 72 -18.11 -5.38 0.82
N VAL A 73 -16.83 -5.10 0.64
CA VAL A 73 -15.75 -5.94 1.14
C VAL A 73 -15.78 -6.03 2.67
N ASN A 74 -15.99 -4.91 3.35
CA ASN A 74 -16.02 -4.86 4.81
C ASN A 74 -17.18 -5.65 5.43
N LEU A 75 -18.27 -5.93 4.70
CA LEU A 75 -19.35 -6.79 5.20
C LEU A 75 -18.87 -8.19 5.57
N VAL A 76 -17.89 -8.74 4.86
CA VAL A 76 -17.39 -10.11 5.05
C VAL A 76 -16.09 -10.18 5.86
N LEU A 77 -15.50 -9.03 6.20
CA LEU A 77 -14.26 -8.94 6.99
C LEU A 77 -14.54 -8.66 8.49
N GLN A 78 -15.66 -9.14 9.02
CA GLN A 78 -16.04 -8.98 10.44
C GLN A 78 -15.73 -10.21 11.29
N THR A 79 -15.00 -11.19 10.75
CA THR A 79 -14.64 -12.45 11.44
C THR A 79 -13.13 -12.70 11.40
N GLU A 80 -12.59 -13.40 12.40
CA GLU A 80 -11.18 -13.82 12.42
C GLU A 80 -10.82 -14.67 11.21
N GLU A 81 -11.73 -15.54 10.73
CA GLU A 81 -11.52 -16.36 9.52
C GLU A 81 -11.40 -15.50 8.27
N GLY A 82 -12.32 -14.55 8.08
CA GLY A 82 -12.32 -13.64 6.92
C GLY A 82 -11.04 -12.81 6.84
N LEU A 83 -10.63 -12.22 7.97
CA LEU A 83 -9.41 -11.41 8.07
C LEU A 83 -8.14 -12.22 7.82
N ARG A 84 -8.04 -13.40 8.45
CA ARG A 84 -6.90 -14.31 8.28
C ARG A 84 -6.76 -14.75 6.83
N ARG A 85 -7.89 -15.14 6.20
CA ARG A 85 -7.93 -15.58 4.82
C ARG A 85 -7.57 -14.45 3.85
N ALA A 86 -8.14 -13.27 4.02
CA ALA A 86 -7.83 -12.10 3.18
C ALA A 86 -6.34 -11.75 3.23
N ALA A 87 -5.74 -11.72 4.41
CA ALA A 87 -4.31 -11.44 4.58
C ALA A 87 -3.42 -12.53 3.95
N TYR A 88 -3.77 -13.79 4.14
CA TYR A 88 -3.06 -14.92 3.52
C TYR A 88 -3.10 -14.84 1.99
N GLU A 89 -4.29 -14.67 1.40
CA GLU A 89 -4.48 -14.62 -0.04
C GLU A 89 -3.80 -13.42 -0.69
N LEU A 90 -3.79 -12.25 -0.02
CA LEU A 90 -3.05 -11.07 -0.49
C LEU A 90 -1.54 -11.35 -0.56
N ALA A 91 -0.98 -11.99 0.46
CA ALA A 91 0.43 -12.36 0.47
C ALA A 91 0.75 -13.47 -0.55
N GLU A 92 -0.15 -14.44 -0.75
CA GLU A 92 -0.05 -15.45 -1.80
C GLU A 92 0.01 -14.83 -3.20
N ASP A 93 -0.92 -13.90 -3.51
CA ASP A 93 -0.95 -13.22 -4.81
C ASP A 93 0.29 -12.35 -5.03
N SER A 94 0.77 -11.70 -3.98
CA SER A 94 2.01 -10.93 -4.00
C SER A 94 3.23 -11.82 -4.27
N ALA A 95 3.32 -12.99 -3.63
CA ALA A 95 4.40 -13.95 -3.86
C ALA A 95 4.41 -14.49 -5.31
N LYS A 96 3.23 -14.72 -5.91
CA LYS A 96 3.11 -15.13 -7.33
C LYS A 96 3.65 -14.10 -8.31
N GLU A 97 3.72 -12.83 -7.91
CA GLU A 97 4.34 -11.73 -8.65
C GLU A 97 5.82 -11.52 -8.33
N ASN A 98 6.44 -12.46 -7.62
CA ASN A 98 7.83 -12.38 -7.16
C ASN A 98 8.10 -11.21 -6.20
N LEU A 99 7.09 -10.81 -5.40
CA LEU A 99 7.36 -9.90 -4.29
C LEU A 99 8.16 -10.63 -3.22
N ARG A 100 9.17 -9.95 -2.71
CA ARG A 100 10.02 -10.42 -1.62
C ARG A 100 9.62 -9.83 -0.28
N TYR A 101 8.93 -8.69 -0.32
CA TYR A 101 8.48 -7.97 0.87
C TYR A 101 7.17 -7.23 0.63
N LEU A 102 6.24 -7.37 1.56
CA LEU A 102 4.90 -6.81 1.53
C LEU A 102 4.61 -6.07 2.85
N GLU A 103 4.15 -4.82 2.78
CA GLU A 103 3.62 -4.07 3.91
C GLU A 103 2.11 -3.88 3.74
N LEU A 104 1.35 -4.78 4.34
CA LEU A 104 -0.11 -4.72 4.36
C LEU A 104 -0.58 -3.67 5.37
N ARG A 105 -1.50 -2.80 4.96
CA ARG A 105 -2.13 -1.82 5.84
C ARG A 105 -3.65 -1.96 5.90
N TYR A 106 -4.24 -1.60 7.03
CA TYR A 106 -5.69 -1.57 7.23
C TYR A 106 -6.04 -0.88 8.55
N SER A 107 -7.32 -0.52 8.72
CA SER A 107 -7.81 0.04 9.97
C SER A 107 -8.65 -0.98 10.74
N PRO A 108 -8.16 -1.54 11.86
CA PRO A 108 -8.90 -2.54 12.65
C PRO A 108 -10.30 -2.11 13.09
N ILE A 109 -10.54 -0.83 13.28
CA ILE A 109 -11.84 -0.33 13.73
C ILE A 109 -12.96 -0.59 12.71
N LEU A 110 -12.63 -0.71 11.42
CA LEU A 110 -13.60 -0.99 10.36
C LEU A 110 -14.09 -2.45 10.38
N HIS A 111 -13.42 -3.32 11.13
CA HIS A 111 -13.70 -4.75 11.24
C HIS A 111 -14.23 -5.16 12.62
N ALA A 112 -14.63 -4.19 13.45
CA ALA A 112 -15.11 -4.42 14.82
C ALA A 112 -16.63 -4.32 14.96
N ASN A 113 -17.39 -4.22 13.86
CA ASN A 113 -18.82 -3.96 13.88
C ASN A 113 -19.64 -5.14 14.46
N GLU A 114 -19.11 -6.37 14.32
CA GLU A 114 -19.74 -7.60 14.84
C GLU A 114 -19.16 -8.04 16.20
N GLY A 115 -18.51 -7.11 16.92
CA GLY A 115 -18.06 -7.32 18.31
C GLY A 115 -16.69 -7.98 18.46
N LEU A 116 -15.92 -8.17 17.40
CA LEU A 116 -14.51 -8.57 17.53
C LEU A 116 -13.71 -7.48 18.25
N SER A 117 -12.85 -7.89 19.19
CA SER A 117 -11.90 -6.96 19.80
C SER A 117 -10.79 -6.59 18.79
N LEU A 118 -10.26 -5.37 18.91
CA LEU A 118 -9.18 -4.88 18.04
C LEU A 118 -7.95 -5.81 18.08
N SER A 119 -7.62 -6.36 19.25
CA SER A 119 -6.50 -7.31 19.40
C SER A 119 -6.73 -8.62 18.64
N LYS A 120 -7.98 -9.15 18.62
CA LYS A 120 -8.31 -10.34 17.83
C LYS A 120 -8.24 -10.08 16.35
N ILE A 121 -8.71 -8.91 15.91
CA ILE A 121 -8.61 -8.46 14.53
C ILE A 121 -7.13 -8.39 14.09
N ALA A 122 -6.28 -7.74 14.90
CA ALA A 122 -4.86 -7.62 14.59
C ALA A 122 -4.18 -9.00 14.55
N GLN A 123 -4.46 -9.87 15.50
CA GLN A 123 -3.88 -11.21 15.53
C GLN A 123 -4.30 -12.05 14.33
N ALA A 124 -5.57 -11.99 13.90
CA ALA A 124 -6.05 -12.76 12.76
C ALA A 124 -5.34 -12.38 11.47
N VAL A 125 -5.11 -11.08 11.22
CA VAL A 125 -4.35 -10.59 10.05
C VAL A 125 -2.90 -11.07 10.12
N ILE A 126 -2.25 -10.94 11.27
CA ILE A 126 -0.86 -11.38 11.49
C ILE A 126 -0.72 -12.88 11.26
N ASP A 127 -1.64 -13.69 11.79
CA ASP A 127 -1.65 -15.15 11.61
C ASP A 127 -1.74 -15.53 10.12
N GLY A 128 -2.58 -14.81 9.35
CA GLY A 128 -2.71 -15.02 7.91
C GLY A 128 -1.41 -14.75 7.16
N LEU A 129 -0.76 -13.63 7.47
CA LEU A 129 0.52 -13.26 6.88
C LEU A 129 1.65 -14.22 7.27
N GLN A 130 1.76 -14.58 8.55
CA GLN A 130 2.79 -15.52 9.01
C GLN A 130 2.65 -16.90 8.35
N LYS A 131 1.41 -17.36 8.15
CA LYS A 131 1.17 -18.60 7.39
C LYS A 131 1.65 -18.47 5.95
N ALA A 132 1.35 -17.37 5.27
CA ALA A 132 1.80 -17.12 3.91
C ALA A 132 3.34 -16.97 3.82
N GLU A 133 4.00 -16.37 4.81
CA GLU A 133 5.47 -16.34 4.90
C GLU A 133 6.07 -17.74 4.91
N GLY A 134 5.46 -18.66 5.68
CA GLY A 134 5.89 -20.06 5.74
C GLY A 134 5.66 -20.82 4.44
N ASP A 135 4.54 -20.56 3.78
CA ASP A 135 4.15 -21.31 2.57
C ASP A 135 4.87 -20.80 1.31
N PHE A 136 5.15 -19.48 1.20
CA PHE A 136 5.64 -18.84 -0.03
C PHE A 136 7.02 -18.18 0.10
N GLY A 137 7.56 -18.05 1.29
CA GLY A 137 8.88 -17.43 1.52
C GLY A 137 8.91 -15.90 1.34
N ILE A 138 7.75 -15.25 1.13
CA ILE A 138 7.63 -13.78 1.15
C ILE A 138 7.83 -13.28 2.59
N LYS A 139 8.36 -12.06 2.75
CA LYS A 139 8.41 -11.38 4.05
C LYS A 139 7.29 -10.36 4.14
N THR A 140 6.69 -10.22 5.31
CA THR A 140 5.52 -9.34 5.50
C THR A 140 5.65 -8.45 6.73
N GLY A 141 4.85 -7.38 6.75
CA GLY A 141 4.66 -6.53 7.91
C GLY A 141 3.28 -5.88 7.88
N VAL A 142 2.75 -5.56 9.06
CA VAL A 142 1.45 -4.92 9.22
C VAL A 142 1.63 -3.46 9.60
N ILE A 143 0.89 -2.58 8.95
CA ILE A 143 0.74 -1.16 9.30
C ILE A 143 -0.70 -0.95 9.75
N ILE A 144 -0.89 -0.45 10.97
CA ILE A 144 -2.21 -0.09 11.49
C ILE A 144 -2.53 1.34 11.07
N CYS A 145 -3.74 1.54 10.52
CA CYS A 145 -4.18 2.86 10.05
C CYS A 145 -5.17 3.51 11.02
N GLY A 146 -4.91 4.75 11.42
CA GLY A 146 -5.93 5.68 11.87
C GLY A 146 -6.77 6.14 10.67
N ILE A 147 -7.96 6.68 10.91
CA ILE A 147 -8.88 7.16 9.86
C ILE A 147 -9.16 8.65 10.07
N ARG A 148 -8.85 9.47 9.05
CA ARG A 148 -8.91 10.95 9.12
C ARG A 148 -10.28 11.50 9.48
N ASN A 149 -11.34 10.88 8.99
CA ASN A 149 -12.72 11.32 9.21
C ASN A 149 -13.38 10.69 10.45
N MET A 150 -12.59 10.06 11.33
CA MET A 150 -13.03 9.61 12.65
C MET A 150 -12.47 10.51 13.74
N ASP A 151 -13.08 10.44 14.94
CA ASP A 151 -12.60 11.16 16.11
C ASP A 151 -11.11 10.82 16.37
N PRO A 152 -10.24 11.80 16.62
CA PRO A 152 -8.82 11.58 16.87
C PRO A 152 -8.49 10.60 18.01
N SER A 153 -9.38 10.45 18.98
CA SER A 153 -9.23 9.44 20.05
C SER A 153 -9.26 8.00 19.54
N VAL A 154 -9.94 7.75 18.40
CA VAL A 154 -9.90 6.44 17.73
C VAL A 154 -8.51 6.16 17.18
N SER A 155 -7.89 7.14 16.52
CA SER A 155 -6.49 6.99 16.05
C SER A 155 -5.52 6.75 17.20
N LEU A 156 -5.73 7.39 18.36
CA LEU A 156 -4.92 7.13 19.54
C LEU A 156 -5.04 5.69 20.04
N LYS A 157 -6.27 5.15 20.13
CA LYS A 157 -6.50 3.72 20.46
C LYS A 157 -5.84 2.77 19.45
N LEU A 158 -5.88 3.11 18.17
CA LEU A 158 -5.24 2.31 17.13
C LEU A 158 -3.71 2.38 17.21
N ALA A 159 -3.14 3.52 17.60
CA ALA A 159 -1.72 3.64 17.89
C ALA A 159 -1.32 2.81 19.13
N GLU A 160 -2.15 2.77 20.18
CA GLU A 160 -1.95 1.89 21.36
C GLU A 160 -1.96 0.41 20.94
N LEU A 161 -2.91 0.00 20.09
CA LEU A 161 -2.94 -1.35 19.52
C LEU A 161 -1.67 -1.64 18.70
N ALA A 162 -1.24 -0.70 17.86
CA ALA A 162 -0.01 -0.87 17.08
C ALA A 162 1.22 -1.09 17.98
N MET A 163 1.25 -0.41 19.13
CA MET A 163 2.30 -0.59 20.13
C MET A 163 2.23 -1.97 20.81
N GLU A 164 1.03 -2.47 21.14
CA GLU A 164 0.84 -3.81 21.71
C GLU A 164 1.40 -4.90 20.79
N PHE A 165 1.27 -4.73 19.48
CA PHE A 165 1.66 -5.71 18.46
C PHE A 165 3.00 -5.40 17.77
N LYS A 166 3.73 -4.37 18.17
CA LYS A 166 4.98 -3.92 17.55
C LYS A 166 6.03 -5.01 17.33
N HIS A 167 6.13 -5.97 18.23
CA HIS A 167 7.09 -7.10 18.11
C HIS A 167 6.42 -8.42 17.73
N LYS A 168 5.15 -8.35 17.29
CA LYS A 168 4.34 -9.51 16.90
C LYS A 168 3.97 -9.50 15.42
N GLY A 169 4.42 -8.51 14.65
CA GLY A 169 4.12 -8.37 13.22
C GLY A 169 3.72 -6.97 12.78
N VAL A 170 3.33 -6.08 13.73
CA VAL A 170 3.08 -4.67 13.42
C VAL A 170 4.40 -3.92 13.34
N ILE A 171 4.62 -3.24 12.22
CA ILE A 171 5.86 -2.55 11.87
C ILE A 171 5.69 -1.03 11.74
N GLY A 172 4.47 -0.52 11.65
CA GLY A 172 4.21 0.89 11.42
C GLY A 172 2.80 1.34 11.78
N PHE A 173 2.62 2.65 11.75
CA PHE A 173 1.35 3.35 11.92
C PHE A 173 1.15 4.33 10.77
N ASP A 174 -0.10 4.45 10.29
CA ASP A 174 -0.50 5.28 9.16
C ASP A 174 -1.75 6.11 9.50
N LEU A 175 -2.09 7.06 8.66
CA LEU A 175 -3.35 7.79 8.67
C LEU A 175 -3.95 7.76 7.27
N ALA A 176 -5.02 7.00 7.10
CA ALA A 176 -5.76 6.84 5.86
C ALA A 176 -7.13 7.55 5.91
N GLY A 177 -7.95 7.35 4.87
CA GLY A 177 -9.27 7.97 4.73
C GLY A 177 -9.23 9.31 4.01
N GLY A 178 -10.41 9.93 3.81
CA GLY A 178 -10.55 11.14 3.02
C GLY A 178 -9.68 12.30 3.53
N GLU A 179 -8.77 12.77 2.68
CA GLU A 179 -7.78 13.78 3.06
C GLU A 179 -8.35 15.21 3.04
N TYR A 180 -9.31 15.47 2.14
CA TYR A 180 -9.86 16.81 1.95
C TYR A 180 -10.54 17.34 3.22
N ASN A 181 -10.12 18.52 3.70
CA ASN A 181 -10.56 19.14 4.94
C ASN A 181 -10.36 18.30 6.23
N GLN A 182 -9.51 17.27 6.20
CA GLN A 182 -9.19 16.42 7.36
C GLN A 182 -7.67 16.44 7.62
N PRO A 183 -7.15 17.50 8.27
CA PRO A 183 -5.70 17.69 8.41
C PRO A 183 -5.09 16.68 9.38
N ALA A 184 -3.90 16.15 9.03
CA ALA A 184 -3.19 15.15 9.82
C ALA A 184 -2.86 15.62 11.26
N ARG A 185 -2.68 16.94 11.47
CA ARG A 185 -2.36 17.54 12.78
C ARG A 185 -3.39 17.22 13.86
N GLU A 186 -4.64 16.97 13.52
CA GLU A 186 -5.68 16.63 14.50
C GLU A 186 -5.43 15.26 15.14
N HIS A 187 -4.78 14.36 14.42
CA HIS A 187 -4.37 13.02 14.91
C HIS A 187 -2.98 12.98 15.54
N LYS A 188 -2.35 14.14 15.76
CA LYS A 188 -0.96 14.26 16.24
C LYS A 188 -0.67 13.43 17.49
N ALA A 189 -1.62 13.32 18.42
CA ALA A 189 -1.42 12.55 19.66
C ALA A 189 -1.08 11.07 19.38
N ALA A 190 -1.71 10.45 18.37
CA ALA A 190 -1.42 9.08 17.95
C ALA A 190 0.00 8.95 17.38
N PHE A 191 0.43 9.93 16.59
CA PHE A 191 1.79 9.96 16.02
C PHE A 191 2.86 10.27 17.05
N ASP A 192 2.59 11.15 18.01
CA ASP A 192 3.51 11.40 19.14
C ASP A 192 3.71 10.11 19.95
N LEU A 193 2.66 9.32 20.18
CA LEU A 193 2.77 8.02 20.84
C LEU A 193 3.61 7.06 20.00
N ALA A 194 3.31 6.89 18.70
CA ALA A 194 4.06 6.02 17.80
C ALA A 194 5.55 6.39 17.76
N ARG A 195 5.86 7.69 17.62
CA ARG A 195 7.23 8.22 17.59
C ARG A 195 7.96 7.98 18.92
N LYS A 196 7.30 8.27 20.05
CA LYS A 196 7.88 8.06 21.39
C LYS A 196 8.31 6.61 21.62
N HIS A 197 7.63 5.66 20.98
CA HIS A 197 7.91 4.24 21.11
C HIS A 197 8.68 3.64 19.92
N ASN A 198 9.27 4.47 19.05
CA ASN A 198 10.06 4.06 17.90
C ASN A 198 9.29 3.14 16.94
N LEU A 199 8.00 3.38 16.73
CA LEU A 199 7.23 2.77 15.68
C LEU A 199 7.43 3.56 14.39
N ASN A 200 7.53 2.89 13.25
CA ASN A 200 7.64 3.58 11.97
C ASN A 200 6.32 4.27 11.63
N ILE A 201 6.40 5.37 10.90
CA ILE A 201 5.26 6.20 10.52
C ILE A 201 5.27 6.42 9.01
N THR A 202 4.16 6.13 8.36
CA THR A 202 3.82 6.62 7.03
C THR A 202 2.50 7.37 7.12
N ILE A 203 2.20 8.27 6.19
CA ILE A 203 0.94 9.02 6.21
C ILE A 203 0.52 9.27 4.77
N HIS A 204 -0.75 8.93 4.42
CA HIS A 204 -1.37 9.38 3.18
C HIS A 204 -1.39 10.91 3.19
N ALA A 205 -0.71 11.54 2.25
CA ALA A 205 -0.67 13.00 2.17
C ALA A 205 -0.34 13.47 0.75
N GLY A 206 -0.97 14.58 0.34
CA GLY A 206 -0.80 15.13 -0.99
C GLY A 206 -1.47 14.33 -2.09
N GLU A 207 -2.53 13.61 -1.79
CA GLU A 207 -3.41 12.94 -2.76
C GLU A 207 -4.60 13.84 -3.10
N ALA A 208 -5.47 14.10 -2.14
CA ALA A 208 -6.65 14.95 -2.31
C ALA A 208 -6.47 16.37 -1.75
N ALA A 209 -5.41 16.61 -0.97
CA ALA A 209 -5.01 17.92 -0.46
C ALA A 209 -3.63 18.32 -1.02
N GLY A 210 -3.30 19.63 -0.95
CA GLY A 210 -2.04 20.18 -1.47
C GLY A 210 -0.80 19.80 -0.67
N ALA A 211 0.35 20.37 -1.04
CA ALA A 211 1.64 20.15 -0.38
C ALA A 211 1.63 20.45 1.13
N GLU A 212 0.73 21.31 1.61
CA GLU A 212 0.54 21.57 3.04
C GLU A 212 0.21 20.31 3.85
N SER A 213 -0.55 19.36 3.27
CA SER A 213 -0.83 18.08 3.92
C SER A 213 0.44 17.25 4.10
N ILE A 214 1.32 17.26 3.10
CA ILE A 214 2.64 16.61 3.18
C ILE A 214 3.52 17.29 4.25
N HIS A 215 3.49 18.61 4.29
CA HIS A 215 4.20 19.40 5.32
C HIS A 215 3.76 18.99 6.72
N GLN A 216 2.44 18.88 6.97
CA GLN A 216 1.91 18.44 8.26
C GLN A 216 2.31 17.01 8.60
N ALA A 217 2.24 16.10 7.64
CA ALA A 217 2.64 14.70 7.81
C ALA A 217 4.10 14.61 8.27
N LEU A 218 4.99 15.37 7.67
CA LEU A 218 6.43 15.38 7.99
C LEU A 218 6.73 16.11 9.28
N HIS A 219 6.34 17.37 9.39
CA HIS A 219 6.83 18.27 10.44
C HIS A 219 6.01 18.24 11.73
N LEU A 220 4.72 17.89 11.66
CA LEU A 220 3.85 17.80 12.83
C LEU A 220 3.65 16.36 13.31
N CYS A 221 3.56 15.40 12.39
CA CYS A 221 3.31 14.00 12.70
C CYS A 221 4.56 13.11 12.62
N GLY A 222 5.64 13.59 12.01
CA GLY A 222 6.94 12.88 11.98
C GLY A 222 6.97 11.67 11.07
N ALA A 223 6.30 11.74 9.92
CA ALA A 223 6.29 10.68 8.93
C ALA A 223 7.70 10.37 8.40
N HIS A 224 8.02 9.08 8.31
CA HIS A 224 9.25 8.58 7.69
C HIS A 224 9.09 8.36 6.19
N ARG A 225 7.85 8.13 5.73
CA ARG A 225 7.45 8.01 4.32
C ARG A 225 6.13 8.76 4.12
N ILE A 226 5.83 9.11 2.88
CA ILE A 226 4.59 9.75 2.48
C ILE A 226 3.83 8.82 1.52
N GLY A 227 2.59 8.46 1.87
CA GLY A 227 1.66 7.80 0.96
C GLY A 227 1.25 8.76 -0.16
N HIS A 228 1.31 8.32 -1.41
CA HIS A 228 1.06 9.05 -2.64
C HIS A 228 2.01 10.21 -2.89
N GLY A 229 1.82 11.36 -2.24
CA GLY A 229 2.67 12.54 -2.41
C GLY A 229 2.56 13.21 -3.77
N THR A 230 1.46 13.00 -4.53
CA THR A 230 1.28 13.48 -5.91
C THR A 230 1.41 14.99 -6.03
N ARG A 231 1.06 15.75 -4.98
CA ARG A 231 1.04 17.21 -4.98
C ARG A 231 2.28 17.86 -4.33
N LEU A 232 3.35 17.07 -4.08
CA LEU A 232 4.60 17.59 -3.51
C LEU A 232 5.23 18.70 -4.37
N ALA A 233 5.09 18.63 -5.69
CA ALA A 233 5.66 19.62 -6.61
C ALA A 233 5.06 21.02 -6.49
N GLU A 234 3.92 21.18 -5.78
CA GLU A 234 3.30 22.49 -5.51
C GLU A 234 4.12 23.36 -4.56
N ASP A 235 4.98 22.72 -3.75
CA ASP A 235 5.91 23.42 -2.85
C ASP A 235 7.36 22.99 -3.16
N ARG A 236 8.11 23.91 -3.75
CA ARG A 236 9.48 23.66 -4.18
C ARG A 236 10.44 23.48 -3.00
N ASP A 237 10.23 24.19 -1.89
CA ASP A 237 11.09 24.11 -0.71
C ASP A 237 10.87 22.77 -0.01
N LEU A 238 9.61 22.37 0.15
CA LEU A 238 9.25 21.06 0.69
C LEU A 238 9.74 19.91 -0.20
N LEU A 239 9.69 20.06 -1.53
CA LEU A 239 10.24 19.07 -2.46
C LEU A 239 11.75 18.89 -2.27
N ASN A 240 12.50 19.99 -2.12
CA ASN A 240 13.93 19.94 -1.84
C ASN A 240 14.19 19.27 -0.49
N TYR A 241 13.45 19.64 0.55
CA TYR A 241 13.55 19.00 1.86
C TYR A 241 13.31 17.48 1.79
N VAL A 242 12.26 17.03 1.11
CA VAL A 242 11.95 15.60 0.91
C VAL A 242 13.09 14.88 0.20
N ASN A 243 13.68 15.53 -0.82
CA ASN A 243 14.80 14.95 -1.56
C ASN A 243 16.08 14.88 -0.72
N ASP A 244 16.45 15.97 -0.05
CA ASP A 244 17.70 16.06 0.76
C ASP A 244 17.67 15.05 1.92
N HIS A 245 16.53 14.86 2.55
CA HIS A 245 16.34 13.89 3.63
C HIS A 245 16.02 12.48 3.13
N ARG A 246 15.96 12.28 1.81
CA ARG A 246 15.70 10.99 1.18
C ARG A 246 14.39 10.34 1.64
N ILE A 247 13.37 11.15 1.96
CA ILE A 247 12.04 10.70 2.37
C ILE A 247 11.36 10.01 1.18
N PRO A 248 10.93 8.74 1.32
CA PRO A 248 10.30 8.02 0.21
C PRO A 248 8.85 8.47 -0.01
N LEU A 249 8.44 8.50 -1.27
CA LEU A 249 7.03 8.58 -1.67
C LEU A 249 6.53 7.19 -2.08
N GLU A 250 5.41 6.76 -1.52
CA GLU A 250 4.74 5.50 -1.83
C GLU A 250 3.73 5.75 -2.95
N VAL A 251 4.19 5.73 -4.20
CA VAL A 251 3.37 6.09 -5.36
C VAL A 251 2.51 4.91 -5.80
N CYS A 252 1.22 5.17 -6.05
CA CYS A 252 0.20 4.22 -6.49
C CYS A 252 -0.45 4.78 -7.76
N ILE A 253 0.14 4.49 -8.95
CA ILE A 253 -0.20 5.16 -10.21
C ILE A 253 -1.67 4.94 -10.55
N LYS A 254 -2.12 3.68 -10.56
CA LYS A 254 -3.50 3.34 -10.95
C LYS A 254 -4.52 3.95 -9.99
N SER A 255 -4.29 3.84 -8.68
CA SER A 255 -5.16 4.46 -7.67
C SER A 255 -5.24 5.99 -7.83
N ASN A 256 -4.11 6.65 -8.07
CA ASN A 256 -4.12 8.10 -8.29
C ASN A 256 -4.90 8.54 -9.54
N LEU A 257 -5.00 7.66 -10.54
CA LEU A 257 -5.88 7.88 -11.70
C LEU A 257 -7.35 7.64 -11.35
N ASP A 258 -7.65 6.59 -10.59
CA ASP A 258 -9.01 6.21 -10.19
C ASP A 258 -9.64 7.26 -9.25
N THR A 259 -8.89 7.70 -8.24
CA THR A 259 -9.31 8.75 -7.29
C THR A 259 -9.31 10.16 -7.88
N LYS A 260 -8.82 10.33 -9.12
CA LYS A 260 -8.63 11.65 -9.78
C LYS A 260 -7.67 12.57 -9.02
N ALA A 261 -6.78 12.01 -8.22
CA ALA A 261 -5.65 12.75 -7.63
C ALA A 261 -4.77 13.38 -8.72
N VAL A 262 -4.72 12.72 -9.88
CA VAL A 262 -4.17 13.25 -11.13
C VAL A 262 -5.19 13.08 -12.27
N PRO A 263 -5.25 14.03 -13.23
CA PRO A 263 -6.28 13.98 -14.28
C PRO A 263 -6.05 12.84 -15.28
N ASP A 264 -4.80 12.52 -15.59
CA ASP A 264 -4.38 11.46 -16.51
C ASP A 264 -2.96 10.99 -16.20
N ILE A 265 -2.53 9.88 -16.82
CA ILE A 265 -1.24 9.26 -16.56
C ILE A 265 -0.06 10.17 -17.00
N ARG A 266 -0.23 11.00 -18.03
CA ARG A 266 0.83 11.89 -18.54
C ARG A 266 1.15 13.02 -17.57
N SER A 267 0.14 13.46 -16.82
CA SER A 267 0.29 14.48 -15.77
C SER A 267 0.73 13.91 -14.43
N HIS A 268 0.83 12.58 -14.30
CA HIS A 268 1.28 11.97 -13.05
C HIS A 268 2.76 12.30 -12.76
N PRO A 269 3.09 12.81 -11.55
CA PRO A 269 4.42 13.41 -11.28
C PRO A 269 5.56 12.39 -11.12
N ILE A 270 5.30 11.08 -11.10
CA ILE A 270 6.29 10.05 -10.74
C ILE A 270 7.58 10.14 -11.58
N ALA A 271 7.47 10.35 -12.92
CA ALA A 271 8.63 10.47 -13.78
C ALA A 271 9.46 11.73 -13.44
N SER A 272 8.79 12.88 -13.30
CA SER A 272 9.45 14.13 -12.89
C SER A 272 10.10 14.03 -11.50
N TYR A 273 9.48 13.33 -10.56
CA TYR A 273 10.06 13.09 -9.22
C TYR A 273 11.32 12.23 -9.32
N LEU A 274 11.28 11.17 -10.14
CA LEU A 274 12.42 10.28 -10.34
C LEU A 274 13.60 10.99 -10.99
N ASP A 275 13.34 11.89 -11.97
CA ASP A 275 14.32 12.72 -12.65
C ASP A 275 14.98 13.73 -11.71
N LYS A 276 14.20 14.30 -10.78
CA LYS A 276 14.71 15.19 -9.72
C LYS A 276 15.44 14.44 -8.60
N GLY A 277 15.48 13.12 -8.66
CA GLY A 277 16.16 12.28 -7.67
C GLY A 277 15.33 11.94 -6.43
N ILE A 278 14.05 12.30 -6.37
CA ILE A 278 13.15 11.91 -5.29
C ILE A 278 13.10 10.37 -5.19
N ARG A 279 13.09 9.85 -3.98
CA ARG A 279 12.96 8.41 -3.75
C ARG A 279 11.51 8.00 -3.88
N VAL A 280 11.09 7.59 -5.08
CA VAL A 280 9.77 7.03 -5.33
C VAL A 280 9.81 5.50 -5.23
N THR A 281 8.73 4.91 -4.74
CA THR A 281 8.42 3.47 -4.79
C THR A 281 7.12 3.28 -5.56
N VAL A 282 6.92 2.08 -6.12
CA VAL A 282 5.71 1.71 -6.87
C VAL A 282 4.92 0.70 -6.06
N ASN A 283 3.65 0.96 -5.86
CA ASN A 283 2.77 0.20 -4.97
C ASN A 283 1.36 0.11 -5.56
N THR A 284 0.54 -0.80 -5.04
CA THR A 284 -0.80 -1.09 -5.61
C THR A 284 -1.94 -0.33 -4.95
N ASP A 285 -1.79 0.10 -3.70
CA ASP A 285 -2.85 0.68 -2.88
C ASP A 285 -4.02 -0.30 -2.66
N ASN A 286 -4.84 -0.56 -3.69
CA ASN A 286 -6.02 -1.39 -3.61
C ASN A 286 -6.09 -2.35 -4.81
N ARG A 287 -5.55 -3.55 -4.67
CA ARG A 287 -5.37 -4.49 -5.80
C ARG A 287 -6.68 -4.85 -6.49
N THR A 288 -7.72 -5.14 -5.71
CA THR A 288 -9.04 -5.53 -6.25
C THR A 288 -9.84 -4.31 -6.69
N ILE A 289 -9.90 -3.25 -5.88
CA ILE A 289 -10.70 -2.07 -6.22
C ILE A 289 -10.13 -1.34 -7.43
N SER A 290 -8.80 -1.23 -7.56
CA SER A 290 -8.16 -0.59 -8.72
C SER A 290 -7.82 -1.58 -9.85
N ASP A 291 -8.18 -2.85 -9.74
CA ASP A 291 -7.85 -3.91 -10.72
C ASP A 291 -6.40 -3.85 -11.17
N THR A 292 -5.48 -3.87 -10.21
CA THR A 292 -4.05 -3.71 -10.47
C THR A 292 -3.20 -4.74 -9.72
N THR A 293 -1.97 -4.86 -10.15
CA THR A 293 -0.91 -5.65 -9.52
C THR A 293 0.37 -4.82 -9.53
N VAL A 294 1.35 -5.17 -8.69
CA VAL A 294 2.65 -4.46 -8.72
C VAL A 294 3.29 -4.54 -10.10
N THR A 295 3.16 -5.68 -10.77
CA THR A 295 3.63 -5.83 -12.15
C THR A 295 2.94 -4.87 -13.10
N ASN A 296 1.61 -4.71 -13.00
CA ASN A 296 0.86 -3.75 -13.82
C ASN A 296 1.24 -2.30 -13.53
N GLU A 297 1.47 -1.93 -12.27
CA GLU A 297 1.94 -0.59 -11.89
C GLU A 297 3.29 -0.25 -12.54
N TYR A 298 4.24 -1.21 -12.54
CA TYR A 298 5.50 -1.03 -13.27
C TYR A 298 5.28 -0.95 -14.78
N MET A 299 4.38 -1.78 -15.36
CA MET A 299 4.09 -1.72 -16.79
C MET A 299 3.47 -0.39 -17.19
N LEU A 300 2.56 0.19 -16.41
CA LEU A 300 2.03 1.54 -16.64
C LEU A 300 3.17 2.58 -16.74
N ALA A 301 4.14 2.50 -15.85
CA ALA A 301 5.28 3.43 -15.88
C ALA A 301 6.23 3.17 -17.05
N ILE A 302 6.46 1.91 -17.42
CA ILE A 302 7.29 1.52 -18.57
C ILE A 302 6.66 2.02 -19.87
N ASP A 303 5.38 1.75 -20.05
CA ASP A 303 4.66 2.05 -21.29
C ASP A 303 4.48 3.57 -21.49
N GLU A 304 4.17 4.30 -20.43
CA GLU A 304 3.91 5.74 -20.53
C GLU A 304 5.20 6.59 -20.51
N TYR A 305 6.16 6.26 -19.63
CA TYR A 305 7.35 7.10 -19.44
C TYR A 305 8.61 6.52 -20.07
N GLY A 306 8.51 5.37 -20.74
CA GLY A 306 9.64 4.74 -21.40
C GLY A 306 10.73 4.27 -20.43
N TRP A 307 10.36 3.84 -19.21
CA TRP A 307 11.35 3.34 -18.26
C TRP A 307 12.10 2.16 -18.83
N ASP A 308 13.42 2.23 -18.77
CA ASP A 308 14.33 1.16 -19.16
C ASP A 308 14.67 0.25 -17.95
N PHE A 309 15.40 -0.84 -18.23
CA PHE A 309 15.77 -1.79 -17.18
C PHE A 309 16.56 -1.15 -16.02
N PRO A 310 17.56 -0.25 -16.25
CA PRO A 310 18.23 0.47 -15.17
C PRO A 310 17.27 1.31 -14.31
N THR A 311 16.30 1.97 -14.92
CA THR A 311 15.29 2.78 -14.22
C THR A 311 14.39 1.91 -13.36
N VAL A 312 13.85 0.81 -13.91
CA VAL A 312 13.05 -0.17 -13.16
C VAL A 312 13.85 -0.74 -12.00
N LYS A 313 15.09 -1.17 -12.23
CA LYS A 313 16.00 -1.66 -11.18
C LYS A 313 16.21 -0.62 -10.07
N LYS A 314 16.39 0.65 -10.41
CA LYS A 314 16.53 1.76 -9.44
C LYS A 314 15.28 1.88 -8.57
N VAL A 315 14.08 1.86 -9.17
CA VAL A 315 12.80 1.99 -8.44
C VAL A 315 12.53 0.77 -7.57
N ILE A 316 12.80 -0.44 -8.06
CA ILE A 316 12.75 -1.67 -7.25
C ILE A 316 13.65 -1.53 -6.00
N LEU A 317 14.89 -1.10 -6.18
CA LEU A 317 15.81 -0.90 -5.06
C LEU A 317 15.37 0.22 -4.11
N ASN A 318 14.67 1.24 -4.59
CA ASN A 318 14.05 2.24 -3.73
C ASN A 318 13.01 1.60 -2.81
N GLY A 319 12.19 0.66 -3.31
CA GLY A 319 11.23 -0.09 -2.51
C GLY A 319 11.93 -0.82 -1.35
N PHE A 320 12.92 -1.65 -1.65
CA PHE A 320 13.66 -2.37 -0.61
C PHE A 320 14.35 -1.43 0.39
N LYS A 321 14.95 -0.32 -0.07
CA LYS A 321 15.62 0.68 0.80
C LYS A 321 14.63 1.42 1.71
N SER A 322 13.36 1.48 1.33
CA SER A 322 12.30 2.21 2.05
C SER A 322 11.48 1.32 2.99
N ALA A 323 11.67 0.00 2.93
CA ALA A 323 10.95 -0.99 3.74
C ALA A 323 11.12 -0.76 5.25
N PHE A 324 10.01 -0.86 5.99
CA PHE A 324 9.99 -0.81 7.46
C PHE A 324 10.40 -2.15 8.06
N MET A 325 11.67 -2.49 7.90
CA MET A 325 12.23 -3.70 8.47
C MET A 325 13.58 -3.43 9.15
N PRO A 326 14.02 -4.32 10.05
CA PRO A 326 15.32 -4.18 10.71
C PRO A 326 16.46 -4.02 9.70
N TYR A 327 17.41 -3.14 10.00
CA TYR A 327 18.48 -2.76 9.07
C TYR A 327 19.22 -3.98 8.48
N LYS A 328 19.61 -4.95 9.32
CA LYS A 328 20.35 -6.14 8.88
C LYS A 328 19.56 -7.00 7.90
N GLU A 329 18.27 -7.20 8.19
CA GLU A 329 17.37 -7.98 7.32
C GLU A 329 17.14 -7.25 5.99
N ARG A 330 16.90 -5.95 6.06
CA ARG A 330 16.75 -5.09 4.88
C ARG A 330 17.97 -5.13 3.97
N MET A 331 19.17 -5.05 4.54
CA MET A 331 20.41 -5.11 3.74
C MET A 331 20.61 -6.48 3.08
N ASN A 332 20.30 -7.57 3.79
CA ASN A 332 20.34 -8.92 3.21
C ASN A 332 19.36 -9.06 2.05
N LEU A 333 18.15 -8.53 2.19
CA LEU A 333 17.13 -8.61 1.15
C LEU A 333 17.50 -7.76 -0.09
N ILE A 334 18.08 -6.57 0.12
CA ILE A 334 18.64 -5.74 -0.95
C ILE A 334 19.73 -6.50 -1.73
N GLU A 335 20.66 -7.13 -1.02
CA GLU A 335 21.75 -7.87 -1.66
C GLU A 335 21.21 -9.07 -2.48
N GLN A 336 20.22 -9.79 -1.96
CA GLN A 336 19.57 -10.88 -2.68
C GLN A 336 18.86 -10.37 -3.94
N ALA A 337 18.06 -9.29 -3.81
CA ALA A 337 17.36 -8.70 -4.93
C ALA A 337 18.31 -8.17 -6.02
N MET A 338 19.42 -7.55 -5.63
CA MET A 338 20.44 -7.11 -6.58
C MET A 338 21.03 -8.29 -7.36
N LYS A 339 21.46 -9.35 -6.67
CA LYS A 339 22.02 -10.56 -7.31
C LYS A 339 21.02 -11.24 -8.26
N GLU A 340 19.74 -11.26 -7.89
CA GLU A 340 18.68 -11.83 -8.72
C GLU A 340 18.46 -10.99 -9.99
N MET A 341 18.35 -9.66 -9.85
CA MET A 341 18.22 -8.76 -10.99
C MET A 341 19.43 -8.77 -11.92
N ASP A 342 20.66 -8.88 -11.37
CA ASP A 342 21.89 -8.97 -12.19
C ASP A 342 21.89 -10.25 -13.04
N LYS A 343 21.51 -11.39 -12.47
CA LYS A 343 21.37 -12.65 -13.21
C LYS A 343 20.33 -12.58 -14.33
N ILE A 344 19.16 -11.96 -14.05
CA ILE A 344 18.12 -11.75 -15.06
C ILE A 344 18.66 -10.85 -16.17
N GLN A 345 19.32 -9.75 -15.82
CA GLN A 345 19.91 -8.83 -16.78
C GLN A 345 20.94 -9.51 -17.69
N GLU A 346 21.81 -10.34 -17.12
CA GLU A 346 22.81 -11.10 -17.89
C GLU A 346 22.17 -12.12 -18.85
N ALA A 347 21.07 -12.77 -18.44
CA ALA A 347 20.34 -13.71 -19.28
C ALA A 347 19.69 -12.98 -20.48
N GLU A 348 19.01 -11.87 -20.23
CA GLU A 348 18.35 -11.06 -21.27
C GLU A 348 19.35 -10.42 -22.28
N LEU A 349 20.57 -10.11 -21.87
CA LEU A 349 21.60 -9.58 -22.76
C LEU A 349 22.24 -10.67 -23.64
N LYS A 350 22.09 -11.96 -23.28
CA LYS A 350 22.59 -13.12 -24.05
C LYS A 350 21.55 -13.71 -25.00
N ALA A 351 20.27 -13.45 -24.75
CA ALA A 351 19.14 -13.87 -25.60
C ALA A 351 18.97 -12.90 -26.80
#